data_8c511ccbfb09409a83e0e84020c5b2e8
#
_entry.id   8c511ccbfb09409a83e0e84020c5b2e8
#
_cell.length_a   1.000
_cell.length_b   1.000
_cell.length_c   1.000
_cell.angle_alpha   90.00
_cell.angle_beta   90.00
_cell.angle_gamma   90.00
#
_symmetry.space_group_name_H-M   'P 1'
#
loop_
_entity.id
_entity.type
_entity.pdbx_description
1 polymer ?
#
loop_
_entity_poly.entity_id
_entity_poly.type
_entity_poly.pdbx_seq_one_letter_code
_entity_poly.pdbx_strand_id
1 'polypeptide(L)'
;MSIFASKLAINMSDKTTGNNKRKAFWQLHISVMLAGFTGLFGKLITLNEVDIVWYRMLFTSLILMVFTGLPRVGWRKFMQIAGCGALLGLHWMLFYSSIKASNVSIGVVCFALVGFFTAIFEPMIFHRRVSWTELLLSLITVAGLLCIFSFDSRYRYGITIGVVSSAVCALYAIFNKKVSVGVKSRTMLMYQMSGGIVGVSIIIPFYLMVFPSDQPVVVIPAGANLWWMLCHALFCTIGMYLLQIQALKQLSAFTVNLTYNLEPCYTILLAFLFFGEARELNLSFYIGIALVILSVLLQTRRGGKG
;
A
#
# COMPACT_ATOMS: atom_id res chain seq x y z
N MET A 1 -21.90 -35.70 -28.93
CA MET A 1 -20.51 -35.42 -28.52
C MET A 1 -20.21 -33.94 -28.23
N SER A 2 -20.91 -32.98 -28.83
CA SER A 2 -20.63 -31.52 -28.67
C SER A 2 -21.07 -30.94 -27.34
N ILE A 3 -22.20 -31.34 -26.75
CA ILE A 3 -22.76 -30.78 -25.50
C ILE A 3 -21.93 -31.19 -24.26
N PHE A 4 -21.35 -32.39 -24.28
CA PHE A 4 -20.52 -32.88 -23.19
C PHE A 4 -19.14 -32.17 -23.17
N ALA A 5 -18.57 -31.92 -24.35
CA ALA A 5 -17.32 -31.15 -24.47
C ALA A 5 -17.50 -29.69 -24.09
N SER A 6 -18.65 -29.03 -24.42
CA SER A 6 -18.93 -27.65 -24.01
C SER A 6 -19.15 -27.54 -22.50
N LYS A 7 -19.87 -28.46 -21.86
CA LYS A 7 -20.03 -28.48 -20.38
C LYS A 7 -18.72 -28.77 -19.66
N LEU A 8 -17.85 -29.61 -20.21
CA LEU A 8 -16.53 -29.88 -19.64
C LEU A 8 -15.63 -28.63 -19.76
N ALA A 9 -15.66 -27.94 -20.90
CA ALA A 9 -14.89 -26.70 -21.10
C ALA A 9 -15.38 -25.56 -20.19
N ILE A 10 -16.70 -25.41 -20.00
CA ILE A 10 -17.27 -24.42 -19.07
C ILE A 10 -16.87 -24.76 -17.63
N ASN A 11 -16.97 -26.03 -17.22
CA ASN A 11 -16.61 -26.46 -15.86
C ASN A 11 -15.08 -26.36 -15.60
N MET A 12 -14.24 -26.54 -16.61
CA MET A 12 -12.79 -26.30 -16.51
C MET A 12 -12.47 -24.81 -16.49
N SER A 13 -13.19 -23.97 -17.24
CA SER A 13 -13.04 -22.50 -17.21
C SER A 13 -13.46 -21.93 -15.85
N ASP A 14 -14.57 -22.36 -15.27
CA ASP A 14 -15.02 -21.93 -13.94
C ASP A 14 -14.08 -22.38 -12.82
N LYS A 15 -13.55 -23.61 -12.89
CA LYS A 15 -12.54 -24.09 -11.93
C LYS A 15 -11.22 -23.32 -12.04
N THR A 16 -10.78 -22.99 -13.24
CA THR A 16 -9.55 -22.20 -13.46
C THR A 16 -9.74 -20.76 -12.99
N THR A 17 -10.89 -20.14 -13.24
CA THR A 17 -11.23 -18.79 -12.78
C THR A 17 -11.34 -18.73 -11.24
N GLY A 18 -11.99 -19.72 -10.63
CA GLY A 18 -12.07 -19.85 -9.17
C GLY A 18 -10.69 -20.05 -8.51
N ASN A 19 -9.83 -20.87 -9.11
CA ASN A 19 -8.48 -21.12 -8.61
C ASN A 19 -7.58 -19.88 -8.75
N ASN A 20 -7.73 -19.10 -9.81
CA ASN A 20 -7.01 -17.84 -10.01
C ASN A 20 -7.42 -16.78 -9.00
N LYS A 21 -8.71 -16.62 -8.70
CA LYS A 21 -9.20 -15.71 -7.67
C LYS A 21 -8.69 -16.13 -6.28
N ARG A 22 -8.75 -17.42 -5.94
CA ARG A 22 -8.22 -17.94 -4.67
C ARG A 22 -6.73 -17.68 -4.51
N LYS A 23 -5.94 -17.90 -5.57
CA LYS A 23 -4.51 -17.58 -5.59
C LYS A 23 -4.27 -16.09 -5.38
N ALA A 24 -5.06 -15.21 -6.02
CA ALA A 24 -4.96 -13.77 -5.86
C ALA A 24 -5.24 -13.32 -4.42
N PHE A 25 -6.20 -13.93 -3.73
CA PHE A 25 -6.46 -13.67 -2.31
C PHE A 25 -5.29 -14.10 -1.42
N TRP A 26 -4.69 -15.28 -1.65
CA TRP A 26 -3.49 -15.69 -0.92
C TRP A 26 -2.31 -14.74 -1.15
N GLN A 27 -2.08 -14.37 -2.40
CA GLN A 27 -1.05 -13.39 -2.76
C GLN A 27 -1.29 -12.05 -2.06
N LEU A 28 -2.54 -11.61 -1.99
CA LEU A 28 -2.92 -10.39 -1.30
C LEU A 28 -2.65 -10.47 0.21
N HIS A 29 -3.05 -11.55 0.89
CA HIS A 29 -2.79 -11.70 2.33
C HIS A 29 -1.30 -11.75 2.66
N ILE A 30 -0.49 -12.48 1.87
CA ILE A 30 0.97 -12.48 2.04
C ILE A 30 1.53 -11.07 1.82
N SER A 31 1.03 -10.35 0.82
CA SER A 31 1.43 -8.98 0.54
C SER A 31 1.12 -8.04 1.73
N VAL A 32 -0.07 -8.15 2.33
CA VAL A 32 -0.47 -7.36 3.51
C VAL A 32 0.38 -7.70 4.74
N MET A 33 0.72 -8.97 4.93
CA MET A 33 1.65 -9.38 6.00
C MET A 33 3.03 -8.74 5.80
N LEU A 34 3.57 -8.75 4.56
CA LEU A 34 4.84 -8.09 4.24
C LEU A 34 4.73 -6.55 4.40
N ALA A 35 3.57 -5.96 4.13
CA ALA A 35 3.32 -4.54 4.39
C ALA A 35 3.45 -4.22 5.88
N GLY A 36 2.96 -5.08 6.77
CA GLY A 36 3.09 -4.92 8.21
C GLY A 36 4.53 -4.73 8.69
N PHE A 37 5.50 -5.36 8.02
CA PHE A 37 6.92 -5.14 8.32
C PHE A 37 7.43 -3.75 7.89
N THR A 38 6.72 -3.03 7.02
CA THR A 38 7.14 -1.69 6.57
C THR A 38 7.25 -0.70 7.74
N GLY A 39 6.29 -0.72 8.66
CA GLY A 39 6.35 0.10 9.88
C GLY A 39 7.53 -0.24 10.78
N LEU A 40 7.86 -1.53 10.91
CA LEU A 40 9.03 -2.01 11.65
C LEU A 40 10.33 -1.44 11.06
N PHE A 41 10.53 -1.56 9.75
CA PHE A 41 11.69 -1.00 9.06
C PHE A 41 11.74 0.52 9.17
N GLY A 42 10.58 1.20 9.14
CA GLY A 42 10.50 2.66 9.35
C GLY A 42 11.04 3.10 10.71
N LYS A 43 10.94 2.24 11.75
CA LYS A 43 11.52 2.50 13.08
C LYS A 43 13.00 2.09 13.17
N LEU A 44 13.40 1.02 12.49
CA LEU A 44 14.78 0.53 12.50
C LEU A 44 15.74 1.40 11.67
N ILE A 45 15.25 2.04 10.61
CA ILE A 45 16.03 2.91 9.74
C ILE A 45 16.02 4.32 10.32
N THR A 46 17.20 4.81 10.69
CA THR A 46 17.36 6.14 11.33
C THR A 46 17.58 7.28 10.33
N LEU A 47 17.37 7.03 9.04
CA LEU A 47 17.46 8.05 7.99
C LEU A 47 16.20 8.93 7.93
N ASN A 48 16.33 10.08 7.25
CA ASN A 48 15.20 10.93 6.90
C ASN A 48 14.18 10.18 6.02
N GLU A 49 12.88 10.55 6.09
CA GLU A 49 11.83 9.93 5.26
C GLU A 49 12.08 10.08 3.75
N VAL A 50 12.67 11.20 3.34
CA VAL A 50 13.04 11.44 1.94
C VAL A 50 14.10 10.44 1.49
N ASP A 51 15.16 10.25 2.29
CA ASP A 51 16.23 9.30 2.02
C ASP A 51 15.72 7.86 2.02
N ILE A 52 14.88 7.49 2.99
CA ILE A 52 14.25 6.17 3.05
C ILE A 52 13.52 5.88 1.73
N VAL A 53 12.70 6.80 1.25
CA VAL A 53 11.91 6.61 0.03
C VAL A 53 12.81 6.56 -1.20
N TRP A 54 13.74 7.50 -1.31
CA TRP A 54 14.65 7.59 -2.47
C TRP A 54 15.51 6.33 -2.62
N TYR A 55 16.19 5.92 -1.55
CA TYR A 55 17.03 4.70 -1.58
C TYR A 55 16.21 3.43 -1.70
N ARG A 56 15.00 3.37 -1.10
CA ARG A 56 14.07 2.27 -1.29
C ARG A 56 13.73 2.07 -2.77
N MET A 57 13.43 3.15 -3.49
CA MET A 57 13.17 3.11 -4.93
C MET A 57 14.42 2.74 -5.72
N LEU A 58 15.58 3.30 -5.37
CA LEU A 58 16.86 3.03 -6.04
C LEU A 58 17.23 1.55 -5.94
N PHE A 59 17.30 1.01 -4.72
CA PHE A 59 17.67 -0.40 -4.51
C PHE A 59 16.68 -1.35 -5.18
N THR A 60 15.39 -1.08 -5.06
CA THR A 60 14.36 -1.87 -5.73
C THR A 60 14.52 -1.84 -7.26
N SER A 61 14.77 -0.66 -7.83
CA SER A 61 14.99 -0.50 -9.28
C SER A 61 16.22 -1.28 -9.75
N LEU A 62 17.34 -1.14 -9.06
CA LEU A 62 18.60 -1.81 -9.40
C LEU A 62 18.45 -3.34 -9.30
N ILE A 63 17.88 -3.86 -8.21
CA ILE A 63 17.65 -5.29 -8.04
C ILE A 63 16.76 -5.83 -9.17
N LEU A 64 15.62 -5.16 -9.45
CA LEU A 64 14.73 -5.61 -10.50
C LEU A 64 15.35 -5.51 -11.90
N MET A 65 16.20 -4.50 -12.15
CA MET A 65 16.91 -4.33 -13.41
C MET A 65 17.84 -5.51 -13.70
N VAL A 66 18.56 -5.99 -12.68
CA VAL A 66 19.41 -7.19 -12.79
C VAL A 66 18.60 -8.43 -13.15
N PHE A 67 17.43 -8.64 -12.53
CA PHE A 67 16.62 -9.85 -12.75
C PHE A 67 15.66 -9.79 -13.95
N THR A 68 15.32 -8.58 -14.42
CA THR A 68 14.28 -8.38 -15.44
C THR A 68 14.86 -7.89 -16.75
N GLY A 69 16.07 -7.34 -16.72
CA GLY A 69 16.64 -6.56 -17.82
C GLY A 69 15.86 -5.27 -18.03
N LEU A 70 15.93 -4.70 -19.23
CA LEU A 70 15.22 -3.48 -19.63
C LEU A 70 14.16 -3.82 -20.70
N PRO A 71 12.99 -4.33 -20.31
CA PRO A 71 11.93 -4.68 -21.25
C PRO A 71 11.45 -3.43 -21.98
N ARG A 72 11.30 -3.51 -23.31
CA ARG A 72 10.81 -2.38 -24.11
C ARG A 72 9.36 -2.07 -23.75
N VAL A 73 9.10 -0.82 -23.40
CA VAL A 73 7.76 -0.27 -23.12
C VAL A 73 7.61 1.01 -23.96
N GLY A 74 6.46 1.20 -24.60
CA GLY A 74 6.20 2.42 -25.36
C GLY A 74 6.27 3.67 -24.45
N TRP A 75 6.78 4.80 -24.98
CA TRP A 75 7.03 6.04 -24.22
C TRP A 75 5.81 6.52 -23.41
N ARG A 76 4.62 6.52 -24.01
CA ARG A 76 3.38 6.91 -23.29
C ARG A 76 3.11 6.01 -22.08
N LYS A 77 3.31 4.69 -22.24
CA LYS A 77 3.11 3.71 -21.16
C LYS A 77 4.16 3.86 -20.07
N PHE A 78 5.41 4.09 -20.45
CA PHE A 78 6.49 4.40 -19.52
C PHE A 78 6.15 5.62 -18.65
N MET A 79 5.73 6.75 -19.26
CA MET A 79 5.36 7.96 -18.51
C MET A 79 4.17 7.73 -17.55
N GLN A 80 3.18 6.94 -17.96
CA GLN A 80 2.08 6.55 -17.06
C GLN A 80 2.56 5.72 -15.87
N ILE A 81 3.46 4.77 -16.10
CA ILE A 81 4.06 3.94 -15.04
C ILE A 81 4.93 4.81 -14.11
N ALA A 82 5.76 5.68 -14.67
CA ALA A 82 6.60 6.61 -13.92
C ALA A 82 5.77 7.57 -13.05
N GLY A 83 4.66 8.09 -13.59
CA GLY A 83 3.72 8.91 -12.82
C GLY A 83 3.09 8.17 -11.65
N CYS A 84 2.73 6.89 -11.83
CA CYS A 84 2.30 6.04 -10.70
C CYS A 84 3.43 5.87 -9.68
N GLY A 85 4.69 5.76 -10.12
CA GLY A 85 5.86 5.69 -9.24
C GLY A 85 6.05 6.98 -8.43
N ALA A 86 5.86 8.15 -9.05
CA ALA A 86 5.93 9.44 -8.36
C ALA A 86 4.83 9.58 -7.30
N LEU A 87 3.59 9.18 -7.60
CA LEU A 87 2.49 9.15 -6.62
C LEU A 87 2.79 8.22 -5.45
N LEU A 88 3.35 7.03 -5.74
CA LEU A 88 3.74 6.09 -4.70
C LEU A 88 4.84 6.67 -3.81
N GLY A 89 5.84 7.32 -4.39
CA GLY A 89 6.91 7.97 -3.63
C GLY A 89 6.40 9.11 -2.75
N LEU A 90 5.52 9.95 -3.28
CA LEU A 90 4.86 11.01 -2.51
C LEU A 90 4.05 10.44 -1.34
N HIS A 91 3.26 9.38 -1.59
CA HIS A 91 2.54 8.68 -0.52
C HIS A 91 3.52 8.19 0.56
N TRP A 92 4.61 7.54 0.20
CA TRP A 92 5.58 7.05 1.18
C TRP A 92 6.25 8.15 1.98
N MET A 93 6.64 9.28 1.35
CA MET A 93 7.21 10.43 2.09
C MET A 93 6.21 10.93 3.13
N LEU A 94 4.96 11.17 2.73
CA LEU A 94 3.89 11.59 3.65
C LEU A 94 3.60 10.55 4.74
N PHE A 95 3.65 9.26 4.41
CA PHE A 95 3.43 8.18 5.37
C PHE A 95 4.53 8.15 6.46
N TYR A 96 5.80 8.18 6.07
CA TYR A 96 6.89 8.21 7.04
C TYR A 96 6.93 9.52 7.83
N SER A 97 6.60 10.66 7.20
CA SER A 97 6.45 11.93 7.90
C SER A 97 5.33 11.87 8.95
N SER A 98 4.20 11.25 8.63
CA SER A 98 3.12 11.01 9.61
C SER A 98 3.60 10.18 10.81
N ILE A 99 4.36 9.09 10.56
CA ILE A 99 4.94 8.26 11.62
C ILE A 99 5.89 9.06 12.49
N LYS A 100 6.78 9.87 11.89
CA LYS A 100 7.75 10.68 12.62
C LYS A 100 7.09 11.81 13.41
N ALA A 101 6.06 12.44 12.86
CA ALA A 101 5.30 13.49 13.52
C ALA A 101 4.31 12.97 14.59
N SER A 102 4.14 11.65 14.70
CA SER A 102 3.25 11.02 15.67
C SER A 102 3.87 9.75 16.26
N ASN A 103 3.43 8.58 15.80
CA ASN A 103 4.01 7.27 16.08
C ASN A 103 3.62 6.27 14.98
N VAL A 104 4.21 5.06 15.03
CA VAL A 104 3.97 4.01 14.03
C VAL A 104 2.49 3.65 13.95
N SER A 105 1.84 3.48 15.10
CA SER A 105 0.42 3.09 15.19
C SER A 105 -0.47 4.12 14.49
N ILE A 106 -0.23 5.42 14.69
CA ILE A 106 -0.99 6.52 14.08
C ILE A 106 -0.82 6.52 12.55
N GLY A 107 0.42 6.50 12.07
CA GLY A 107 0.68 6.49 10.63
C GLY A 107 0.00 5.32 9.92
N VAL A 108 0.13 4.12 10.50
CA VAL A 108 -0.44 2.90 9.92
C VAL A 108 -1.97 2.87 10.00
N VAL A 109 -2.56 3.43 11.05
CA VAL A 109 -4.01 3.46 11.17
C VAL A 109 -4.63 4.52 10.26
N CYS A 110 -4.00 5.68 10.04
CA CYS A 110 -4.43 6.63 9.01
C CYS A 110 -4.48 5.96 7.63
N PHE A 111 -3.58 5.00 7.36
CA PHE A 111 -3.56 4.24 6.10
C PHE A 111 -4.86 3.45 5.86
N ALA A 112 -5.61 3.07 6.88
CA ALA A 112 -6.92 2.45 6.74
C ALA A 112 -7.95 3.32 5.98
N LEU A 113 -7.74 4.66 5.92
CA LEU A 113 -8.55 5.57 5.12
C LEU A 113 -8.37 5.42 3.61
N VAL A 114 -7.37 4.69 3.14
CA VAL A 114 -7.15 4.43 1.70
C VAL A 114 -8.40 3.80 1.07
N GLY A 115 -9.06 2.86 1.76
CA GLY A 115 -10.31 2.27 1.31
C GLY A 115 -11.44 3.30 1.16
N PHE A 116 -11.57 4.22 2.11
CA PHE A 116 -12.55 5.32 2.07
C PHE A 116 -12.31 6.24 0.87
N PHE A 117 -11.08 6.72 0.69
CA PHE A 117 -10.76 7.56 -0.46
C PHE A 117 -10.92 6.82 -1.79
N THR A 118 -10.61 5.52 -1.84
CA THR A 118 -10.82 4.70 -3.04
C THR A 118 -12.30 4.59 -3.39
N ALA A 119 -13.19 4.38 -2.41
CA ALA A 119 -14.62 4.30 -2.62
C ALA A 119 -15.22 5.60 -3.20
N ILE A 120 -14.55 6.74 -2.99
CA ILE A 120 -14.92 8.04 -3.55
C ILE A 120 -14.23 8.28 -4.90
N PHE A 121 -12.92 8.11 -4.97
CA PHE A 121 -12.13 8.50 -6.15
C PHE A 121 -12.28 7.52 -7.32
N GLU A 122 -12.40 6.20 -7.07
CA GLU A 122 -12.52 5.21 -8.15
C GLU A 122 -13.79 5.46 -9.00
N PRO A 123 -15.00 5.68 -8.44
CA PRO A 123 -16.17 6.07 -9.20
C PRO A 123 -16.02 7.39 -9.95
N MET A 124 -15.41 8.41 -9.33
CA MET A 124 -15.19 9.72 -9.97
C MET A 124 -14.26 9.60 -11.19
N ILE A 125 -13.16 8.85 -11.08
CA ILE A 125 -12.15 8.70 -12.16
C ILE A 125 -12.68 7.83 -13.30
N PHE A 126 -13.48 6.82 -13.01
CA PHE A 126 -14.03 5.90 -14.01
C PHE A 126 -15.48 6.22 -14.42
N HIS A 127 -16.05 7.37 -13.97
CA HIS A 127 -17.41 7.81 -14.23
C HIS A 127 -18.45 6.71 -13.93
N ARG A 128 -18.28 6.02 -12.81
CA ARG A 128 -19.20 4.98 -12.33
C ARG A 128 -20.08 5.51 -11.20
N ARG A 129 -21.16 4.79 -10.90
CA ARG A 129 -21.98 5.10 -9.73
C ARG A 129 -21.22 4.74 -8.44
N VAL A 130 -21.32 5.61 -7.43
CA VAL A 130 -20.77 5.33 -6.10
C VAL A 130 -21.48 4.12 -5.50
N SER A 131 -20.72 3.18 -4.98
CA SER A 131 -21.26 2.04 -4.25
C SER A 131 -21.49 2.45 -2.79
N TRP A 132 -22.75 2.64 -2.41
CA TRP A 132 -23.11 2.95 -1.02
C TRP A 132 -22.62 1.91 -0.03
N THR A 133 -22.55 0.65 -0.46
CA THR A 133 -22.01 -0.44 0.37
C THR A 133 -20.52 -0.26 0.65
N GLU A 134 -19.74 0.08 -0.39
CA GLU A 134 -18.31 0.33 -0.23
C GLU A 134 -18.05 1.54 0.68
N LEU A 135 -18.87 2.58 0.52
CA LEU A 135 -18.80 3.77 1.37
C LEU A 135 -19.15 3.44 2.83
N LEU A 136 -20.23 2.69 3.10
CA LEU A 136 -20.61 2.28 4.45
C LEU A 136 -19.54 1.41 5.11
N LEU A 137 -18.95 0.44 4.40
CA LEU A 137 -17.86 -0.37 4.92
C LEU A 137 -16.64 0.47 5.27
N SER A 138 -16.33 1.45 4.42
CA SER A 138 -15.23 2.38 4.68
C SER A 138 -15.51 3.29 5.88
N LEU A 139 -16.76 3.71 6.10
CA LEU A 139 -17.15 4.46 7.30
C LEU A 139 -17.02 3.64 8.59
N ILE A 140 -17.27 2.31 8.55
CA ILE A 140 -16.98 1.42 9.68
C ILE A 140 -15.49 1.43 10.00
N THR A 141 -14.64 1.39 8.97
CA THR A 141 -13.17 1.50 9.15
C THR A 141 -12.79 2.85 9.77
N VAL A 142 -13.37 3.95 9.29
CA VAL A 142 -13.14 5.30 9.85
C VAL A 142 -13.59 5.36 11.31
N ALA A 143 -14.75 4.80 11.65
CA ALA A 143 -15.22 4.73 13.03
C ALA A 143 -14.27 3.90 13.92
N GLY A 144 -13.80 2.76 13.42
CA GLY A 144 -12.77 1.96 14.10
C GLY A 144 -11.49 2.77 14.36
N LEU A 145 -11.07 3.53 13.36
CA LEU A 145 -9.95 4.43 13.47
C LEU A 145 -10.16 5.50 14.56
N LEU A 146 -11.31 6.15 14.57
CA LEU A 146 -11.66 7.15 15.57
C LEU A 146 -11.70 6.58 17.00
N CYS A 147 -12.11 5.31 17.15
CA CYS A 147 -12.06 4.61 18.44
C CYS A 147 -10.62 4.35 18.92
N ILE A 148 -9.70 4.04 18.00
CA ILE A 148 -8.28 3.85 18.32
C ILE A 148 -7.66 5.15 18.80
N PHE A 149 -8.08 6.27 18.20
CA PHE A 149 -7.59 7.60 18.53
C PHE A 149 -8.61 8.36 19.40
N SER A 150 -8.55 8.20 20.70
CA SER A 150 -9.04 9.24 21.59
C SER A 150 -8.20 10.50 21.31
N PHE A 151 -8.79 11.47 20.62
CA PHE A 151 -8.20 12.68 20.06
C PHE A 151 -7.18 13.38 20.99
N ASP A 152 -5.95 12.87 21.04
CA ASP A 152 -4.85 13.59 21.68
C ASP A 152 -4.39 14.68 20.71
N SER A 153 -4.53 15.93 21.14
CA SER A 153 -4.16 17.11 20.35
C SER A 153 -2.71 17.11 19.87
N ARG A 154 -1.83 16.40 20.59
CA ARG A 154 -0.40 16.25 20.26
C ARG A 154 -0.17 15.60 18.90
N TYR A 155 -1.08 14.77 18.42
CA TYR A 155 -0.90 13.99 17.19
C TYR A 155 -1.62 14.55 15.97
N ARG A 156 -2.33 15.69 16.10
CA ARG A 156 -3.14 16.27 15.00
C ARG A 156 -2.35 16.49 13.72
N TYR A 157 -1.12 16.97 13.85
CA TYR A 157 -0.25 17.20 12.68
C TYR A 157 0.09 15.90 11.96
N GLY A 158 0.55 14.88 12.69
CA GLY A 158 0.83 13.55 12.12
C GLY A 158 -0.40 12.90 11.50
N ILE A 159 -1.58 13.02 12.14
CA ILE A 159 -2.86 12.51 11.60
C ILE A 159 -3.20 13.22 10.29
N THR A 160 -3.08 14.54 10.21
CA THR A 160 -3.38 15.32 9.00
C THR A 160 -2.51 14.86 7.83
N ILE A 161 -1.20 14.70 8.07
CA ILE A 161 -0.27 14.17 7.05
C ILE A 161 -0.67 12.75 6.64
N GLY A 162 -1.01 11.88 7.60
CA GLY A 162 -1.42 10.51 7.35
C GLY A 162 -2.72 10.41 6.52
N VAL A 163 -3.69 11.30 6.74
CA VAL A 163 -4.91 11.41 5.95
C VAL A 163 -4.59 11.79 4.50
N VAL A 164 -3.74 12.80 4.30
CA VAL A 164 -3.31 13.21 2.95
C VAL A 164 -2.53 12.09 2.26
N SER A 165 -1.64 11.41 2.99
CA SER A 165 -0.93 10.22 2.50
C SER A 165 -1.88 9.16 1.98
N SER A 166 -2.97 8.88 2.72
CA SER A 166 -3.96 7.88 2.36
C SER A 166 -4.76 8.25 1.11
N ALA A 167 -5.08 9.53 0.93
CA ALA A 167 -5.72 10.02 -0.28
C ALA A 167 -4.80 9.85 -1.52
N VAL A 168 -3.51 10.18 -1.38
CA VAL A 168 -2.52 9.98 -2.45
C VAL A 168 -2.34 8.48 -2.76
N CYS A 169 -2.33 7.62 -1.74
CA CYS A 169 -2.26 6.17 -1.94
C CYS A 169 -3.48 5.61 -2.68
N ALA A 170 -4.68 6.10 -2.38
CA ALA A 170 -5.89 5.72 -3.10
C ALA A 170 -5.79 6.07 -4.60
N LEU A 171 -5.33 7.28 -4.93
CA LEU A 171 -5.06 7.68 -6.31
C LEU A 171 -4.02 6.78 -6.98
N TYR A 172 -2.91 6.51 -6.27
CA TYR A 172 -1.89 5.57 -6.75
C TYR A 172 -2.51 4.21 -7.08
N ALA A 173 -3.28 3.60 -6.18
CA ALA A 173 -3.86 2.28 -6.38
C ALA A 173 -4.81 2.24 -7.59
N ILE A 174 -5.65 3.27 -7.76
CA ILE A 174 -6.59 3.41 -8.88
C ILE A 174 -5.83 3.52 -10.22
N PHE A 175 -4.84 4.42 -10.30
CA PHE A 175 -4.04 4.58 -11.51
C PHE A 175 -3.16 3.36 -11.78
N ASN A 176 -2.58 2.75 -10.74
CA ASN A 176 -1.80 1.54 -10.85
C ASN A 176 -2.61 0.39 -11.47
N LYS A 177 -3.86 0.20 -11.03
CA LYS A 177 -4.79 -0.77 -11.63
C LYS A 177 -4.99 -0.50 -13.12
N LYS A 178 -5.31 0.76 -13.50
CA LYS A 178 -5.52 1.16 -14.89
C LYS A 178 -4.28 0.93 -15.75
N VAL A 179 -3.11 1.28 -15.24
CA VAL A 179 -1.84 1.23 -15.98
C VAL A 179 -1.24 -0.17 -16.02
N SER A 180 -1.55 -1.05 -15.07
CA SER A 180 -1.01 -2.43 -15.01
C SER A 180 -1.51 -3.36 -16.12
N VAL A 181 -2.60 -3.01 -16.81
CA VAL A 181 -3.18 -3.82 -17.87
C VAL A 181 -2.19 -3.99 -19.02
N GLY A 182 -1.96 -5.24 -19.43
CA GLY A 182 -1.04 -5.58 -20.52
C GLY A 182 0.45 -5.50 -20.17
N VAL A 183 0.81 -5.22 -18.91
CA VAL A 183 2.21 -5.13 -18.46
C VAL A 183 2.53 -6.24 -17.46
N LYS A 184 3.70 -6.89 -17.60
CA LYS A 184 4.18 -7.86 -16.60
C LYS A 184 4.43 -7.15 -15.27
N SER A 185 4.04 -7.76 -14.14
CA SER A 185 4.15 -7.15 -12.81
C SER A 185 5.58 -6.72 -12.46
N ARG A 186 6.59 -7.51 -12.83
CA ARG A 186 8.01 -7.15 -12.63
C ARG A 186 8.42 -5.90 -13.43
N THR A 187 8.02 -5.83 -14.70
CA THR A 187 8.26 -4.68 -15.57
C THR A 187 7.56 -3.42 -15.03
N MET A 188 6.31 -3.59 -14.60
CA MET A 188 5.53 -2.53 -13.98
C MET A 188 6.25 -1.96 -12.76
N LEU A 189 6.62 -2.80 -11.80
CA LEU A 189 7.29 -2.36 -10.58
C LEU A 189 8.67 -1.74 -10.87
N MET A 190 9.46 -2.33 -11.76
CA MET A 190 10.77 -1.79 -12.13
C MET A 190 10.66 -0.36 -12.66
N TYR A 191 9.76 -0.12 -13.64
CA TYR A 191 9.59 1.21 -14.22
C TYR A 191 8.87 2.18 -13.29
N GLN A 192 8.03 1.71 -12.36
CA GLN A 192 7.50 2.53 -11.28
C GLN A 192 8.63 3.04 -10.37
N MET A 193 9.54 2.15 -9.97
CA MET A 193 10.64 2.57 -9.09
C MET A 193 11.62 3.48 -9.80
N SER A 194 12.08 3.13 -11.01
CA SER A 194 13.05 3.95 -11.75
C SER A 194 12.46 5.30 -12.20
N GLY A 195 11.24 5.33 -12.70
CA GLY A 195 10.55 6.57 -13.05
C GLY A 195 10.12 7.36 -11.81
N GLY A 196 9.79 6.66 -10.72
CA GLY A 196 9.46 7.25 -9.43
C GLY A 196 10.62 8.01 -8.80
N ILE A 197 11.86 7.51 -8.93
CA ILE A 197 13.07 8.23 -8.47
C ILE A 197 13.12 9.64 -9.10
N VAL A 198 12.92 9.73 -10.42
CA VAL A 198 12.93 11.04 -11.11
C VAL A 198 11.80 11.92 -10.59
N GLY A 199 10.57 11.38 -10.49
CA GLY A 199 9.42 12.12 -9.99
C GLY A 199 9.60 12.58 -8.54
N VAL A 200 10.08 11.72 -7.66
CA VAL A 200 10.37 12.05 -6.26
C VAL A 200 11.47 13.09 -6.16
N SER A 201 12.55 12.98 -6.95
CA SER A 201 13.64 13.97 -6.95
C SER A 201 13.14 15.37 -7.33
N ILE A 202 12.15 15.47 -8.22
CA ILE A 202 11.51 16.77 -8.57
C ILE A 202 10.62 17.26 -7.41
N ILE A 203 9.94 16.37 -6.71
CA ILE A 203 8.99 16.69 -5.61
C ILE A 203 9.74 17.09 -4.33
N ILE A 204 10.91 16.52 -4.06
CA ILE A 204 11.67 16.71 -2.82
C ILE A 204 11.87 18.18 -2.44
N PRO A 205 12.33 19.09 -3.32
CA PRO A 205 12.50 20.49 -2.94
C PRO A 205 11.20 21.15 -2.46
N PHE A 206 10.08 20.89 -3.15
CA PHE A 206 8.76 21.41 -2.76
C PHE A 206 8.25 20.76 -1.48
N TYR A 207 8.51 19.48 -1.31
CA TYR A 207 8.16 18.75 -0.10
C TYR A 207 8.86 19.34 1.12
N LEU A 208 10.16 19.59 1.04
CA LEU A 208 10.96 20.14 2.14
C LEU A 208 10.62 21.60 2.47
N MET A 209 10.02 22.35 1.52
CA MET A 209 9.48 23.69 1.81
C MET A 209 8.24 23.62 2.70
N VAL A 210 7.42 22.58 2.57
CA VAL A 210 6.18 22.38 3.35
C VAL A 210 6.43 21.60 4.64
N PHE A 211 7.33 20.63 4.57
CA PHE A 211 7.73 19.73 5.65
C PHE A 211 9.24 19.84 5.88
N PRO A 212 9.70 20.91 6.52
CA PRO A 212 11.13 21.08 6.82
C PRO A 212 11.61 19.94 7.72
N SER A 213 12.80 19.43 7.44
CA SER A 213 13.39 18.35 8.20
C SER A 213 14.52 18.84 9.08
N ASP A 214 14.50 18.42 10.34
CA ASP A 214 15.58 18.64 11.29
C ASP A 214 16.77 17.69 11.07
N GLN A 215 16.59 16.65 10.26
CA GLN A 215 17.63 15.67 9.93
C GLN A 215 18.31 16.01 8.60
N PRO A 216 19.62 15.70 8.45
CA PRO A 216 20.29 15.84 7.16
C PRO A 216 19.56 15.06 6.06
N VAL A 217 19.43 15.67 4.90
CA VAL A 217 18.88 15.07 3.67
C VAL A 217 20.04 14.69 2.75
N VAL A 218 19.89 13.63 1.97
CA VAL A 218 20.92 13.08 1.07
C VAL A 218 22.07 12.44 1.87
N VAL A 219 21.71 11.61 2.84
CA VAL A 219 22.66 10.81 3.61
C VAL A 219 22.81 9.42 2.98
N ILE A 220 24.03 9.06 2.61
CA ILE A 220 24.32 7.71 2.06
C ILE A 220 24.13 6.66 3.16
N PRO A 221 23.25 5.66 2.98
CA PRO A 221 23.05 4.62 3.97
C PRO A 221 24.32 3.82 4.18
N ALA A 222 24.73 3.67 5.44
CA ALA A 222 25.91 2.90 5.83
C ALA A 222 25.58 1.98 7.04
N GLY A 223 26.40 0.97 7.26
CA GLY A 223 26.24 0.06 8.40
C GLY A 223 24.88 -0.61 8.47
N ALA A 224 24.24 -0.53 9.63
CA ALA A 224 22.92 -1.13 9.87
C ALA A 224 21.83 -0.55 8.97
N ASN A 225 21.87 0.77 8.70
CA ASN A 225 20.90 1.42 7.82
C ASN A 225 20.93 0.85 6.40
N LEU A 226 22.12 0.58 5.84
CA LEU A 226 22.24 -0.04 4.50
C LEU A 226 21.61 -1.43 4.50
N TRP A 227 21.88 -2.24 5.51
CA TRP A 227 21.33 -3.59 5.63
C TRP A 227 19.79 -3.58 5.74
N TRP A 228 19.26 -2.73 6.63
CA TRP A 228 17.80 -2.59 6.79
C TRP A 228 17.13 -2.06 5.51
N MET A 229 17.77 -1.13 4.80
CA MET A 229 17.28 -0.61 3.53
C MET A 229 17.23 -1.69 2.44
N LEU A 230 18.23 -2.55 2.34
CA LEU A 230 18.24 -3.68 1.40
C LEU A 230 17.13 -4.70 1.73
N CYS A 231 16.99 -5.07 3.01
CA CYS A 231 15.89 -5.94 3.45
C CYS A 231 14.52 -5.31 3.16
N HIS A 232 14.36 -4.02 3.43
CA HIS A 232 13.14 -3.29 3.15
C HIS A 232 12.80 -3.25 1.65
N ALA A 233 13.81 -2.99 0.79
CA ALA A 233 13.62 -3.03 -0.67
C ALA A 233 13.23 -4.43 -1.17
N LEU A 234 13.85 -5.47 -0.64
CA LEU A 234 13.63 -6.85 -1.09
C LEU A 234 12.26 -7.39 -0.63
N PHE A 235 11.97 -7.33 0.67
CA PHE A 235 10.77 -7.94 1.25
C PHE A 235 9.55 -7.01 1.16
N CYS A 236 9.65 -5.79 1.68
CA CYS A 236 8.53 -4.86 1.80
C CYS A 236 8.31 -4.03 0.53
N THR A 237 9.15 -4.16 -0.49
CA THR A 237 8.89 -3.51 -1.78
C THR A 237 8.77 -4.55 -2.88
N ILE A 238 9.83 -5.28 -3.24
CA ILE A 238 9.76 -6.24 -4.36
C ILE A 238 8.74 -7.34 -4.06
N GLY A 239 8.89 -8.04 -2.94
CA GLY A 239 7.99 -9.12 -2.55
C GLY A 239 6.55 -8.65 -2.44
N MET A 240 6.31 -7.65 -1.61
CA MET A 240 4.98 -7.09 -1.34
C MET A 240 4.30 -6.58 -2.60
N TYR A 241 4.93 -5.65 -3.35
CA TYR A 241 4.29 -5.01 -4.51
C TYR A 241 4.11 -5.94 -5.70
N LEU A 242 5.00 -6.92 -5.91
CA LEU A 242 4.78 -7.92 -6.96
C LEU A 242 3.52 -8.74 -6.68
N LEU A 243 3.30 -9.13 -5.43
CA LEU A 243 2.09 -9.84 -5.01
C LEU A 243 0.86 -8.95 -5.10
N GLN A 244 0.94 -7.68 -4.67
CA GLN A 244 -0.13 -6.70 -4.78
C GLN A 244 -0.54 -6.46 -6.23
N ILE A 245 0.41 -6.20 -7.13
CA ILE A 245 0.12 -5.97 -8.55
C ILE A 245 -0.50 -7.22 -9.19
N GLN A 246 -0.06 -8.43 -8.80
CA GLN A 246 -0.67 -9.68 -9.28
C GLN A 246 -2.12 -9.81 -8.78
N ALA A 247 -2.37 -9.49 -7.52
CA ALA A 247 -3.72 -9.50 -6.95
C ALA A 247 -4.64 -8.46 -7.63
N LEU A 248 -4.15 -7.23 -7.84
CA LEU A 248 -4.87 -6.16 -8.54
C LEU A 248 -5.31 -6.52 -9.97
N LYS A 249 -4.63 -7.46 -10.65
CA LYS A 249 -5.04 -7.95 -11.97
C LYS A 249 -6.30 -8.81 -11.92
N GLN A 250 -6.61 -9.41 -10.78
CA GLN A 250 -7.73 -10.32 -10.59
C GLN A 250 -8.83 -9.76 -9.68
N LEU A 251 -8.49 -8.81 -8.79
CA LEU A 251 -9.36 -8.22 -7.80
C LEU A 251 -9.56 -6.72 -8.05
N SER A 252 -10.62 -6.14 -7.48
CA SER A 252 -10.84 -4.69 -7.57
C SER A 252 -9.82 -3.91 -6.73
N ALA A 253 -9.54 -2.66 -7.09
CA ALA A 253 -8.67 -1.79 -6.30
C ALA A 253 -9.25 -1.59 -4.88
N PHE A 254 -10.58 -1.45 -4.78
CA PHE A 254 -11.29 -1.36 -3.51
C PHE A 254 -11.05 -2.60 -2.64
N THR A 255 -11.24 -3.83 -3.18
CA THR A 255 -11.01 -5.09 -2.44
C THR A 255 -9.58 -5.19 -1.94
N VAL A 256 -8.60 -4.84 -2.78
CA VAL A 256 -7.19 -4.86 -2.40
C VAL A 256 -6.92 -3.86 -1.29
N ASN A 257 -7.34 -2.61 -1.43
CA ASN A 257 -7.11 -1.57 -0.43
C ASN A 257 -7.82 -1.86 0.89
N LEU A 258 -9.06 -2.39 0.83
CA LEU A 258 -9.78 -2.78 2.04
C LEU A 258 -9.07 -3.92 2.79
N THR A 259 -8.49 -4.89 2.06
CA THR A 259 -7.73 -5.98 2.68
C THR A 259 -6.45 -5.43 3.33
N TYR A 260 -5.84 -4.38 2.78
CA TYR A 260 -4.71 -3.68 3.40
C TYR A 260 -5.07 -3.03 4.74
N ASN A 261 -6.35 -2.82 5.06
CA ASN A 261 -6.76 -2.40 6.41
C ASN A 261 -6.41 -3.43 7.50
N LEU A 262 -5.99 -4.65 7.14
CA LEU A 262 -5.41 -5.61 8.08
C LEU A 262 -3.92 -5.33 8.36
N GLU A 263 -3.26 -4.47 7.59
CA GLU A 263 -1.86 -4.10 7.83
C GLU A 263 -1.61 -3.60 9.25
N PRO A 264 -2.44 -2.70 9.85
CA PRO A 264 -2.29 -2.30 11.24
C PRO A 264 -2.26 -3.48 12.20
N CYS A 265 -3.09 -4.50 11.98
CA CYS A 265 -3.14 -5.67 12.84
C CYS A 265 -1.80 -6.43 12.82
N TYR A 266 -1.23 -6.62 11.64
CA TYR A 266 0.09 -7.26 11.50
C TYR A 266 1.20 -6.39 12.08
N THR A 267 1.21 -5.08 11.79
CA THR A 267 2.22 -4.14 12.30
C THR A 267 2.22 -4.10 13.83
N ILE A 268 1.06 -4.04 14.45
CA ILE A 268 0.90 -4.00 15.91
C ILE A 268 1.35 -5.31 16.54
N LEU A 269 0.99 -6.45 15.94
CA LEU A 269 1.45 -7.75 16.40
C LEU A 269 3.00 -7.83 16.36
N LEU A 270 3.60 -7.33 15.29
CA LEU A 270 5.06 -7.25 15.15
C LEU A 270 5.67 -6.26 16.14
N ALA A 271 5.04 -5.10 16.36
CA ALA A 271 5.49 -4.11 17.33
C ALA A 271 5.49 -4.68 18.76
N PHE A 272 4.51 -5.52 19.10
CA PHE A 272 4.47 -6.24 20.36
C PHE A 272 5.63 -7.21 20.53
N LEU A 273 5.89 -7.98 19.47
CA LEU A 273 6.93 -9.00 19.49
C LEU A 273 8.35 -8.41 19.55
N PHE A 274 8.58 -7.32 18.81
CA PHE A 274 9.93 -6.75 18.65
C PHE A 274 10.24 -5.56 19.56
N PHE A 275 9.22 -4.78 19.98
CA PHE A 275 9.43 -3.55 20.75
C PHE A 275 8.76 -3.52 22.12
N GLY A 276 8.00 -4.56 22.49
CA GLY A 276 7.34 -4.64 23.78
C GLY A 276 6.23 -3.58 24.00
N GLU A 277 5.70 -2.98 22.94
CA GLU A 277 4.73 -1.89 22.98
C GLU A 277 3.32 -2.31 23.50
N ALA A 278 3.15 -3.58 23.90
CA ALA A 278 1.88 -4.10 24.39
C ALA A 278 1.30 -3.40 25.64
N ARG A 279 2.12 -2.63 26.36
CA ARG A 279 1.74 -2.02 27.65
C ARG A 279 0.93 -0.71 27.53
N GLU A 280 0.82 -0.15 26.35
CA GLU A 280 0.21 1.17 26.10
C GLU A 280 -1.22 1.10 25.53
N LEU A 281 -1.77 -0.11 25.32
CA LEU A 281 -3.04 -0.28 24.62
C LEU A 281 -4.24 -0.24 25.58
N ASN A 282 -5.21 0.59 25.22
CA ASN A 282 -6.47 0.73 25.93
C ASN A 282 -7.61 -0.07 25.26
N LEU A 283 -8.75 -0.17 25.94
CA LEU A 283 -9.94 -0.86 25.41
C LEU A 283 -10.42 -0.30 24.07
N SER A 284 -10.30 1.02 23.87
CA SER A 284 -10.68 1.70 22.62
C SER A 284 -9.89 1.17 21.41
N PHE A 285 -8.63 0.84 21.62
CA PHE A 285 -7.78 0.23 20.59
C PHE A 285 -8.31 -1.13 20.13
N TYR A 286 -8.67 -2.01 21.07
CA TYR A 286 -9.22 -3.33 20.74
C TYR A 286 -10.57 -3.24 20.03
N ILE A 287 -11.44 -2.30 20.45
CA ILE A 287 -12.72 -2.04 19.77
C ILE A 287 -12.47 -1.56 18.34
N GLY A 288 -11.53 -0.63 18.16
CA GLY A 288 -11.19 -0.08 16.84
C GLY A 288 -10.66 -1.15 15.87
N ILE A 289 -9.73 -2.02 16.33
CA ILE A 289 -9.25 -3.14 15.52
C ILE A 289 -10.40 -4.11 15.17
N ALA A 290 -11.27 -4.41 16.12
CA ALA A 290 -12.42 -5.28 15.86
C ALA A 290 -13.33 -4.71 14.77
N LEU A 291 -13.56 -3.39 14.74
CA LEU A 291 -14.32 -2.71 13.68
C LEU A 291 -13.60 -2.76 12.33
N VAL A 292 -12.29 -2.57 12.29
CA VAL A 292 -11.48 -2.70 11.06
C VAL A 292 -11.59 -4.11 10.51
N ILE A 293 -11.38 -5.14 11.34
CA ILE A 293 -11.49 -6.55 10.95
C ILE A 293 -12.91 -6.86 10.46
N LEU A 294 -13.94 -6.39 11.17
CA LEU A 294 -15.33 -6.57 10.77
C LEU A 294 -15.61 -5.98 9.39
N SER A 295 -15.12 -4.78 9.11
CA SER A 295 -15.25 -4.14 7.79
C SER A 295 -14.66 -5.02 6.68
N VAL A 296 -13.44 -5.54 6.88
CA VAL A 296 -12.78 -6.44 5.93
C VAL A 296 -13.55 -7.74 5.73
N LEU A 297 -14.01 -8.36 6.83
CA LEU A 297 -14.77 -9.62 6.76
C LEU A 297 -16.11 -9.45 6.02
N LEU A 298 -16.83 -8.35 6.26
CA LEU A 298 -18.07 -8.04 5.57
C LEU A 298 -17.86 -7.86 4.05
N GLN A 299 -16.76 -7.21 3.67
CA GLN A 299 -16.41 -7.03 2.27
C GLN A 299 -16.05 -8.36 1.59
N THR A 300 -15.24 -9.18 2.24
CA THR A 300 -14.80 -10.48 1.69
C THR A 300 -15.99 -11.40 1.41
N ARG A 301 -17.00 -11.40 2.31
CA ARG A 301 -18.24 -12.19 2.13
C ARG A 301 -19.08 -11.71 0.94
N ARG A 302 -19.03 -10.43 0.59
CA ARG A 302 -19.79 -9.86 -0.54
C ARG A 302 -19.07 -9.96 -1.87
N GLY A 303 -17.75 -9.78 -1.88
CA GLY A 303 -16.92 -9.91 -3.09
C GLY A 303 -16.89 -11.33 -3.68
N GLY A 304 -17.29 -12.35 -2.91
CA GLY A 304 -17.47 -13.71 -3.39
C GLY A 304 -18.81 -13.99 -4.11
N LYS A 305 -19.71 -12.99 -4.20
CA LYS A 305 -21.05 -13.13 -4.80
C LYS A 305 -21.22 -12.35 -6.11
N GLY A 306 -20.17 -11.75 -6.67
CA GLY A 306 -20.18 -10.98 -7.92
C GLY A 306 -19.26 -11.57 -9.00
#